data_192c00369757a43c4109f0256a6fa7d8
#
_entry.id   192c00369757a43c4109f0256a6fa7d8
#
_cell.length_a   1.000
_cell.length_b   1.000
_cell.length_c   1.000
_cell.angle_alpha   90.00
_cell.angle_beta   90.00
_cell.angle_gamma   90.00
#
_symmetry.space_group_name_H-M   'P 1'
#
loop_
_entity.id
_entity.type
_entity.pdbx_description
1 polymer ?
#
loop_
_entity_poly.entity_id
_entity_poly.type
_entity_poly.pdbx_seq_one_letter_code
_entity_poly.pdbx_strand_id
1 'polypeptide(L)'
;NKPIDMFKRHRYPTIIIQQGVYYKFRFTLSYRDIEELMEIRGVEVDHSTIQRWVFKFSPEIEGNMHRRKQQVCDSWRMDETYIKVGGQDRYLYRAVDKFGNTVDFLLTKRRMKGSAQKFFNKAIGNNGKPRVINIDKSGSNFTAIRAVNRDNFWKKNIKVRQCKYL
;
A
#
# COMPACT_ATOMS: atom_id res chain seq x y z
N ASN A 1 0.77 -11.16 -27.31
CA ASN A 1 1.84 -10.87 -26.36
C ASN A 1 1.59 -11.68 -25.10
N LYS A 2 2.36 -12.78 -24.93
CA LYS A 2 2.39 -13.49 -23.66
C LYS A 2 3.00 -12.56 -22.61
N PRO A 3 2.39 -12.38 -21.42
CA PRO A 3 3.00 -11.59 -20.36
C PRO A 3 4.38 -12.21 -20.05
N ILE A 4 5.40 -11.37 -20.05
CA ILE A 4 6.74 -11.76 -19.64
C ILE A 4 6.60 -12.21 -18.18
N ASP A 5 6.82 -13.50 -17.94
CA ASP A 5 6.77 -14.07 -16.59
C ASP A 5 7.95 -13.52 -15.78
N MET A 6 7.73 -12.37 -15.11
CA MET A 6 8.74 -11.69 -14.29
C MET A 6 9.24 -12.54 -13.13
N PHE A 7 8.56 -13.64 -12.82
CA PHE A 7 8.93 -14.60 -11.77
C PHE A 7 9.87 -15.70 -12.27
N LYS A 8 10.13 -15.81 -13.57
CA LYS A 8 11.10 -16.79 -14.11
C LYS A 8 12.49 -16.60 -13.50
N ARG A 9 13.15 -17.72 -13.18
CA ARG A 9 14.50 -17.81 -12.60
C ARG A 9 14.61 -17.33 -11.14
N HIS A 10 13.54 -17.35 -10.37
CA HIS A 10 13.61 -17.18 -8.92
C HIS A 10 13.73 -18.54 -8.22
N ARG A 11 14.50 -18.56 -7.11
CA ARG A 11 14.66 -19.76 -6.26
C ARG A 11 13.32 -20.26 -5.70
N TYR A 12 12.37 -19.36 -5.52
CA TYR A 12 11.06 -19.66 -4.94
C TYR A 12 9.96 -19.68 -6.01
N PRO A 13 8.96 -20.56 -5.88
CA PRO A 13 7.79 -20.56 -6.75
C PRO A 13 7.06 -19.23 -6.75
N THR A 14 6.50 -18.86 -7.90
CA THR A 14 5.72 -17.62 -8.09
C THR A 14 4.65 -17.42 -7.03
N ILE A 15 3.92 -18.50 -6.65
CA ILE A 15 2.85 -18.43 -5.66
C ILE A 15 3.36 -18.03 -4.28
N ILE A 16 4.54 -18.48 -3.90
CA ILE A 16 5.18 -18.15 -2.62
C ILE A 16 5.58 -16.65 -2.60
N ILE A 17 6.17 -16.17 -3.68
CA ILE A 17 6.55 -14.77 -3.84
C ILE A 17 5.29 -13.88 -3.75
N GLN A 18 4.25 -14.23 -4.51
CA GLN A 18 2.98 -13.50 -4.51
C GLN A 18 2.33 -13.49 -3.13
N GLN A 19 2.37 -14.60 -2.40
CA GLN A 19 1.82 -14.71 -1.05
C GLN A 19 2.55 -13.80 -0.06
N GLY A 20 3.89 -13.80 -0.04
CA GLY A 20 4.67 -12.93 0.84
C GLY A 20 4.43 -11.45 0.58
N VAL A 21 4.38 -11.06 -0.68
CA VAL A 21 4.08 -9.67 -1.08
C VAL A 21 2.63 -9.29 -0.73
N TYR A 22 1.68 -10.19 -0.96
CA TYR A 22 0.27 -9.99 -0.61
C TYR A 22 0.08 -9.79 0.89
N TYR A 23 0.75 -10.57 1.74
CA TYR A 23 0.70 -10.42 3.20
C TYR A 23 1.16 -9.02 3.64
N LYS A 24 2.23 -8.50 3.05
CA LYS A 24 2.72 -7.16 3.36
C LYS A 24 1.70 -6.08 3.05
N PHE A 25 1.06 -6.15 1.89
CA PHE A 25 0.10 -5.13 1.47
C PHE A 25 -1.27 -5.28 2.12
N ARG A 26 -1.70 -6.52 2.38
CA ARG A 26 -3.05 -6.78 2.89
C ARG A 26 -3.16 -6.63 4.40
N PHE A 27 -2.14 -7.10 5.15
CA PHE A 27 -2.26 -7.26 6.61
C PHE A 27 -1.35 -6.35 7.42
N THR A 28 -0.57 -5.48 6.83
CA THR A 28 0.40 -4.59 7.51
C THR A 28 1.45 -5.31 8.37
N LEU A 29 1.71 -6.58 8.10
CA LEU A 29 2.67 -7.37 8.84
C LEU A 29 4.09 -6.82 8.66
N SER A 30 4.93 -6.95 9.68
CA SER A 30 6.37 -6.72 9.52
C SER A 30 6.96 -7.79 8.60
N TYR A 31 8.15 -7.58 8.07
CA TYR A 31 8.82 -8.60 7.26
C TYR A 31 9.19 -9.83 8.08
N ARG A 32 9.47 -9.65 9.39
CA ARG A 32 9.74 -10.74 10.31
C ARG A 32 8.49 -11.56 10.61
N ASP A 33 7.34 -10.90 10.80
CA ASP A 33 6.06 -11.61 10.96
C ASP A 33 5.75 -12.47 9.73
N ILE A 34 6.07 -11.96 8.53
CA ILE A 34 5.87 -12.72 7.28
C ILE A 34 6.86 -13.88 7.19
N GLU A 35 8.11 -13.69 7.57
CA GLU A 35 9.13 -14.75 7.66
C GLU A 35 8.63 -15.87 8.57
N GLU A 36 8.20 -15.56 9.79
CA GLU A 36 7.62 -16.51 10.75
C GLU A 36 6.40 -17.25 10.19
N LEU A 37 5.47 -16.53 9.58
CA LEU A 37 4.29 -17.13 8.95
C LEU A 37 4.63 -18.08 7.79
N MET A 38 5.68 -17.79 7.03
CA MET A 38 6.16 -18.65 5.96
C MET A 38 6.83 -19.88 6.52
N GLU A 39 7.65 -19.74 7.57
CA GLU A 39 8.33 -20.83 8.26
C GLU A 39 7.33 -21.84 8.85
N ILE A 40 6.27 -21.38 9.52
CA ILE A 40 5.17 -22.21 10.04
C ILE A 40 4.52 -23.04 8.91
N ARG A 41 4.56 -22.56 7.67
CA ARG A 41 4.04 -23.25 6.48
C ARG A 41 5.10 -24.09 5.73
N GLY A 42 6.28 -24.26 6.31
CA GLY A 42 7.38 -25.02 5.73
C GLY A 42 8.13 -24.29 4.61
N VAL A 43 8.02 -22.96 4.53
CA VAL A 43 8.73 -22.16 3.53
C VAL A 43 9.82 -21.34 4.24
N GLU A 44 11.06 -21.80 4.12
CA GLU A 44 12.23 -21.10 4.62
C GLU A 44 12.59 -19.92 3.70
N VAL A 45 12.28 -18.70 4.13
CA VAL A 45 12.61 -17.46 3.43
C VAL A 45 12.89 -16.34 4.43
N ASP A 46 14.03 -15.70 4.30
CA ASP A 46 14.41 -14.59 5.18
C ASP A 46 13.67 -13.28 4.86
N HIS A 47 13.46 -12.48 5.89
CA HIS A 47 12.75 -11.19 5.79
C HIS A 47 13.37 -10.21 4.78
N SER A 48 14.68 -10.27 4.53
CA SER A 48 15.35 -9.41 3.54
C SER A 48 15.01 -9.85 2.11
N THR A 49 14.81 -11.14 1.89
CA THR A 49 14.32 -11.68 0.62
C THR A 49 12.89 -11.26 0.36
N ILE A 50 12.01 -11.36 1.37
CA ILE A 50 10.61 -10.88 1.29
C ILE A 50 10.58 -9.37 0.98
N GLN A 51 11.44 -8.59 1.62
CA GLN A 51 11.58 -7.17 1.35
C GLN A 51 11.96 -6.88 -0.11
N ARG A 52 12.90 -7.65 -0.69
CA ARG A 52 13.28 -7.55 -2.11
C ARG A 52 12.12 -7.92 -3.04
N TRP A 53 11.32 -8.94 -2.67
CA TRP A 53 10.13 -9.31 -3.44
C TRP A 53 9.09 -8.20 -3.45
N VAL A 54 8.79 -7.62 -2.29
CA VAL A 54 7.86 -6.49 -2.17
C VAL A 54 8.28 -5.34 -3.07
N PHE A 55 9.56 -5.00 -3.08
CA PHE A 55 10.06 -3.94 -3.95
C PHE A 55 9.94 -4.27 -5.44
N LYS A 56 10.35 -5.49 -5.82
CA LYS A 56 10.42 -5.90 -7.22
C LYS A 56 9.06 -6.15 -7.84
N PHE A 57 8.17 -6.82 -7.11
CA PHE A 57 6.91 -7.34 -7.65
C PHE A 57 5.67 -6.55 -7.26
N SER A 58 5.81 -5.48 -6.46
CA SER A 58 4.68 -4.64 -6.08
C SER A 58 3.87 -4.10 -7.26
N PRO A 59 4.45 -3.63 -8.37
CA PRO A 59 3.66 -3.09 -9.49
C PRO A 59 2.76 -4.14 -10.15
N GLU A 60 3.24 -5.38 -10.28
CA GLU A 60 2.48 -6.46 -10.91
C GLU A 60 1.37 -6.99 -10.01
N ILE A 61 1.69 -7.16 -8.72
CA ILE A 61 0.72 -7.63 -7.73
C ILE A 61 -0.35 -6.57 -7.48
N GLU A 62 0.00 -5.29 -7.53
CA GLU A 62 -0.94 -4.17 -7.50
C GLU A 62 -2.03 -4.30 -8.57
N GLY A 63 -1.64 -4.54 -9.82
CA GLY A 63 -2.57 -4.74 -10.93
C GLY A 63 -3.50 -5.94 -10.73
N ASN A 64 -3.02 -7.01 -10.11
CA ASN A 64 -3.81 -8.21 -9.80
C ASN A 64 -4.77 -7.98 -8.61
N MET A 65 -4.34 -7.23 -7.60
CA MET A 65 -5.18 -6.87 -6.46
C MET A 65 -6.35 -5.98 -6.89
N HIS A 66 -6.11 -5.01 -7.77
CA HIS A 66 -7.17 -4.14 -8.30
C HIS A 66 -8.25 -4.91 -9.06
N ARG A 67 -7.89 -5.95 -9.81
CA ARG A 67 -8.85 -6.78 -10.55
C ARG A 67 -9.74 -7.63 -9.64
N ARG A 68 -9.30 -7.99 -8.45
CA ARG A 68 -10.04 -8.81 -7.46
C ARG A 68 -10.69 -7.98 -6.35
N LYS A 69 -10.67 -6.67 -6.48
CA LYS A 69 -11.05 -5.75 -5.42
C LYS A 69 -12.55 -5.76 -5.19
N GLN A 70 -12.94 -5.92 -3.93
CA GLN A 70 -14.31 -5.66 -3.49
C GLN A 70 -14.54 -4.15 -3.39
N GLN A 71 -15.81 -3.73 -3.53
CA GLN A 71 -16.18 -2.33 -3.34
C GLN A 71 -15.82 -1.90 -1.91
N VAL A 72 -15.06 -0.83 -1.79
CA VAL A 72 -14.64 -0.27 -0.50
C VAL A 72 -15.65 0.75 0.01
N CYS A 73 -15.76 0.90 1.32
CA CYS A 73 -16.65 1.92 1.89
C CYS A 73 -16.01 3.32 1.84
N ASP A 74 -16.81 4.34 2.14
CA ASP A 74 -16.45 5.77 2.05
C ASP A 74 -15.66 6.32 3.25
N SER A 75 -15.30 5.46 4.21
CA SER A 75 -14.50 5.83 5.38
C SER A 75 -13.16 5.12 5.35
N TRP A 76 -12.09 5.89 5.12
CA TRP A 76 -10.75 5.35 4.93
C TRP A 76 -9.83 5.68 6.11
N ARG A 77 -8.83 4.84 6.31
CA ARG A 77 -7.68 5.07 7.17
C ARG A 77 -6.42 4.95 6.31
N MET A 78 -5.55 5.94 6.40
CA MET A 78 -4.32 5.98 5.61
C MET A 78 -3.11 6.01 6.53
N ASP A 79 -2.15 5.14 6.22
CA ASP A 79 -0.87 5.00 6.91
C ASP A 79 0.31 5.14 5.94
N GLU A 80 1.46 5.58 6.48
CA GLU A 80 2.73 5.69 5.78
C GLU A 80 3.78 4.87 6.52
N THR A 81 4.31 3.84 5.86
CA THR A 81 5.31 2.95 6.43
C THR A 81 6.65 3.11 5.71
N TYR A 82 7.73 3.18 6.48
CA TYR A 82 9.10 3.20 5.96
C TYR A 82 9.58 1.78 5.70
N ILE A 83 10.19 1.57 4.54
CA ILE A 83 10.73 0.28 4.12
C ILE A 83 12.16 0.47 3.68
N LYS A 84 13.13 -0.22 4.29
CA LYS A 84 14.51 -0.25 3.80
C LYS A 84 14.68 -1.35 2.76
N VAL A 85 15.21 -0.99 1.59
CA VAL A 85 15.55 -1.93 0.52
C VAL A 85 16.96 -1.63 0.03
N GLY A 86 17.87 -2.57 0.20
CA GLY A 86 19.28 -2.37 -0.19
C GLY A 86 19.92 -1.15 0.47
N GLY A 87 19.61 -0.89 1.76
CA GLY A 87 20.10 0.27 2.50
C GLY A 87 19.41 1.60 2.19
N GLN A 88 18.50 1.64 1.22
CA GLN A 88 17.77 2.84 0.81
C GLN A 88 16.35 2.85 1.37
N ASP A 89 15.94 3.99 1.91
CA ASP A 89 14.57 4.17 2.40
C ASP A 89 13.57 4.19 1.23
N ARG A 90 12.46 3.50 1.41
CA ARG A 90 11.29 3.50 0.54
C ARG A 90 10.06 3.82 1.38
N TYR A 91 9.05 4.38 0.76
CA TYR A 91 7.85 4.84 1.44
C TYR A 91 6.64 4.14 0.85
N LEU A 92 5.94 3.38 1.69
CA LEU A 92 4.68 2.72 1.35
C LEU A 92 3.53 3.54 1.94
N TYR A 93 2.76 4.17 1.06
CA TYR A 93 1.47 4.75 1.38
C TYR A 93 0.40 3.68 1.22
N ARG A 94 -0.43 3.51 2.22
CA ARG A 94 -1.50 2.52 2.19
C ARG A 94 -2.78 3.08 2.79
N ALA A 95 -3.93 2.80 2.18
CA ALA A 95 -5.23 3.07 2.76
C ALA A 95 -6.05 1.79 2.87
N VAL A 96 -6.82 1.69 3.95
CA VAL A 96 -7.82 0.65 4.19
C VAL A 96 -9.14 1.30 4.54
N ASP A 97 -10.25 0.62 4.26
CA ASP A 97 -11.57 1.06 4.71
C ASP A 97 -11.84 0.66 6.17
N LYS A 98 -12.99 1.06 6.71
CA LYS A 98 -13.37 0.76 8.09
C LYS A 98 -13.48 -0.74 8.39
N PHE A 99 -13.63 -1.58 7.36
CA PHE A 99 -13.69 -3.04 7.49
C PHE A 99 -12.33 -3.71 7.30
N GLY A 100 -11.26 -2.92 7.08
CA GLY A 100 -9.91 -3.41 6.82
C GLY A 100 -9.67 -3.84 5.37
N ASN A 101 -10.60 -3.58 4.44
CA ASN A 101 -10.37 -3.83 3.03
C ASN A 101 -9.35 -2.83 2.47
N THR A 102 -8.40 -3.32 1.69
CA THR A 102 -7.40 -2.44 1.06
C THR A 102 -8.06 -1.53 0.03
N VAL A 103 -7.98 -0.22 0.26
CA VAL A 103 -8.41 0.81 -0.67
C VAL A 103 -7.41 0.94 -1.80
N ASP A 104 -6.18 1.28 -1.45
CA ASP A 104 -5.08 1.41 -2.40
C ASP A 104 -3.73 1.46 -1.67
N PHE A 105 -2.64 1.34 -2.42
CA PHE A 105 -1.29 1.56 -1.94
C PHE A 105 -0.39 2.18 -3.02
N LEU A 106 0.68 2.83 -2.59
CA LEU A 106 1.69 3.41 -3.47
C LEU A 106 3.07 3.27 -2.82
N LEU A 107 3.99 2.61 -3.53
CA LEU A 107 5.39 2.53 -3.13
C LEU A 107 6.20 3.61 -3.87
N THR A 108 6.94 4.45 -3.12
CA THR A 108 7.76 5.51 -3.69
C THR A 108 9.22 5.40 -3.26
N LYS A 109 10.13 5.84 -4.14
CA LYS A 109 11.57 5.83 -3.85
C LYS A 109 11.98 6.93 -2.86
N ARG A 110 11.24 8.02 -2.81
CA ARG A 110 11.56 9.21 -2.00
C ARG A 110 10.30 9.74 -1.34
N ARG A 111 10.45 10.29 -0.14
CA ARG A 111 9.41 11.07 0.53
C ARG A 111 9.37 12.47 -0.12
N MET A 112 8.53 12.63 -1.13
CA MET A 112 8.34 13.92 -1.80
C MET A 112 7.06 14.59 -1.28
N LYS A 113 7.05 15.92 -1.23
CA LYS A 113 5.86 16.72 -0.85
C LYS A 113 4.58 16.30 -1.59
N GLY A 114 4.71 15.89 -2.86
CA GLY A 114 3.59 15.44 -3.69
C GLY A 114 3.26 13.94 -3.59
N SER A 115 4.05 13.12 -2.86
CA SER A 115 3.82 11.66 -2.84
C SER A 115 2.49 11.29 -2.21
N ALA A 116 2.14 11.91 -1.09
CA ALA A 116 0.85 11.70 -0.45
C ALA A 116 -0.31 12.19 -1.33
N GLN A 117 -0.19 13.34 -1.98
CA GLN A 117 -1.21 13.85 -2.92
C GLN A 117 -1.36 12.90 -4.11
N LYS A 118 -0.25 12.41 -4.69
CA LYS A 118 -0.26 11.43 -5.77
C LYS A 118 -0.97 10.14 -5.34
N PHE A 119 -0.71 9.67 -4.11
CA PHE A 119 -1.40 8.52 -3.55
C PHE A 119 -2.91 8.77 -3.44
N PHE A 120 -3.34 9.90 -2.86
CA PHE A 120 -4.77 10.22 -2.73
C PHE A 120 -5.47 10.35 -4.07
N ASN A 121 -4.87 11.04 -5.04
CA ASN A 121 -5.42 11.15 -6.39
C ASN A 121 -5.61 9.78 -7.04
N LYS A 122 -4.62 8.89 -6.91
CA LYS A 122 -4.70 7.51 -7.38
C LYS A 122 -5.82 6.73 -6.68
N ALA A 123 -5.83 6.76 -5.34
CA ALA A 123 -6.81 6.03 -4.55
C ALA A 123 -8.25 6.48 -4.83
N ILE A 124 -8.46 7.79 -4.97
CA ILE A 124 -9.76 8.38 -5.30
C ILE A 124 -10.17 8.04 -6.74
N GLY A 125 -9.24 8.11 -7.69
CA GLY A 125 -9.50 7.74 -9.09
C GLY A 125 -9.96 6.28 -9.23
N ASN A 126 -9.35 5.38 -8.46
CA ASN A 126 -9.66 3.94 -8.49
C ASN A 126 -10.91 3.53 -7.70
N ASN A 127 -11.31 4.31 -6.68
CA ASN A 127 -12.31 3.87 -5.69
C ASN A 127 -13.44 4.85 -5.44
N GLY A 128 -13.40 5.98 -6.09
CA GLY A 128 -14.32 7.09 -5.79
C GLY A 128 -13.88 7.90 -4.56
N LYS A 129 -14.57 9.02 -4.36
CA LYS A 129 -14.25 9.96 -3.28
C LYS A 129 -14.74 9.45 -1.93
N PRO A 130 -13.89 9.34 -0.90
CA PRO A 130 -14.34 9.01 0.44
C PRO A 130 -15.03 10.22 1.10
N ARG A 131 -15.91 9.93 2.05
CA ARG A 131 -16.53 10.93 2.91
C ARG A 131 -15.56 11.41 4.00
N VAL A 132 -14.77 10.49 4.56
CA VAL A 132 -13.82 10.77 5.64
C VAL A 132 -12.53 9.96 5.47
N ILE A 133 -11.41 10.61 5.76
CA ILE A 133 -10.10 9.94 5.85
C ILE A 133 -9.52 10.19 7.25
N ASN A 134 -9.14 9.09 7.92
CA ASN A 134 -8.38 9.14 9.16
C ASN A 134 -6.89 9.03 8.81
N ILE A 135 -6.09 9.93 9.35
CA ILE A 135 -4.63 10.00 9.18
C ILE A 135 -3.96 10.14 10.54
N ASP A 136 -2.67 9.85 10.60
CA ASP A 136 -1.84 10.24 11.72
C ASP A 136 -1.73 11.79 11.83
N LYS A 137 -1.09 12.26 12.88
CA LYS A 137 -0.85 13.70 13.07
C LYS A 137 0.26 14.28 12.17
N SER A 138 0.71 13.54 11.13
CA SER A 138 1.71 14.06 10.20
C SER A 138 1.14 15.20 9.36
N GLY A 139 1.84 16.31 9.31
CA GLY A 139 1.41 17.50 8.56
C GLY A 139 1.39 17.26 7.04
N SER A 140 2.19 16.33 6.52
CA SER A 140 2.29 16.03 5.08
C SER A 140 0.99 15.43 4.53
N ASN A 141 0.41 14.45 5.23
CA ASN A 141 -0.84 13.80 4.82
C ASN A 141 -2.02 14.77 4.90
N PHE A 142 -2.08 15.58 5.96
CA PHE A 142 -3.10 16.63 6.10
C PHE A 142 -3.04 17.65 4.95
N THR A 143 -1.84 18.14 4.65
CA THR A 143 -1.62 19.12 3.57
C THR A 143 -1.99 18.53 2.21
N ALA A 144 -1.68 17.25 1.98
CA ALA A 144 -2.03 16.56 0.74
C ALA A 144 -3.55 16.46 0.53
N ILE A 145 -4.32 16.10 1.57
CA ILE A 145 -5.79 16.02 1.46
C ILE A 145 -6.40 17.41 1.27
N ARG A 146 -5.87 18.45 1.91
CA ARG A 146 -6.31 19.84 1.69
C ARG A 146 -6.07 20.26 0.23
N ALA A 147 -4.93 19.90 -0.35
CA ALA A 147 -4.65 20.18 -1.75
C ALA A 147 -5.64 19.43 -2.66
N VAL A 148 -5.88 18.14 -2.40
CA VAL A 148 -6.88 17.35 -3.15
C VAL A 148 -8.27 17.95 -3.05
N ASN A 149 -8.71 18.43 -1.87
CA ASN A 149 -9.99 19.08 -1.70
C ASN A 149 -10.07 20.41 -2.48
N ARG A 150 -8.99 21.20 -2.52
CA ARG A 150 -8.92 22.46 -3.26
C ARG A 150 -8.92 22.25 -4.77
N ASP A 151 -8.16 21.25 -5.23
CA ASP A 151 -7.95 20.98 -6.67
C ASP A 151 -9.17 20.30 -7.31
N ASN A 152 -10.10 19.79 -6.51
CA ASN A 152 -11.32 19.13 -6.96
C ASN A 152 -12.55 19.90 -6.48
N PHE A 153 -13.36 20.41 -7.40
CA PHE A 153 -14.59 21.16 -7.12
C PHE A 153 -15.75 20.24 -6.70
N TRP A 154 -15.59 19.53 -5.57
CA TRP A 154 -16.66 18.70 -5.03
C TRP A 154 -17.69 19.53 -4.26
N LYS A 155 -18.97 19.12 -4.34
CA LYS A 155 -20.03 19.74 -3.52
C LYS A 155 -19.76 19.68 -2.01
N LYS A 156 -19.07 18.62 -1.54
CA LYS A 156 -18.63 18.45 -0.15
C LYS A 156 -17.18 17.99 -0.13
N ASN A 157 -16.35 18.61 0.67
CA ASN A 157 -14.96 18.23 0.87
C ASN A 157 -14.83 16.90 1.64
N ILE A 158 -13.72 16.21 1.42
CA ILE A 158 -13.32 15.06 2.24
C ILE A 158 -13.04 15.55 3.65
N LYS A 159 -13.73 14.97 4.64
CA LYS A 159 -13.47 15.26 6.05
C LYS A 159 -12.19 14.56 6.51
N VAL A 160 -11.29 15.31 7.12
CA VAL A 160 -10.04 14.76 7.69
C VAL A 160 -10.20 14.60 9.19
N ARG A 161 -9.81 13.45 9.72
CA ARG A 161 -9.67 13.20 11.15
C ARG A 161 -8.22 12.83 11.44
N GLN A 162 -7.59 13.54 12.36
CA GLN A 162 -6.23 13.24 12.83
C GLN A 162 -6.30 12.45 14.13
N CYS A 163 -5.71 11.26 14.14
CA CYS A 163 -5.63 10.38 15.29
C CYS A 163 -4.17 10.29 15.77
N LYS A 164 -3.97 10.13 17.09
CA LYS A 164 -2.62 9.94 17.65
C LYS A 164 -2.07 8.55 17.26
N TYR A 165 -2.96 7.57 17.21
CA TYR A 165 -2.67 6.18 16.79
C TYR A 165 -3.73 5.77 15.76
N LEU A 166 -3.28 5.11 14.69
CA LEU A 166 -4.12 4.58 13.60
C LEU A 166 -4.31 3.07 13.76
#